data_4013b950f96e2aae7a38bff2b97743f0
#
_entry.id   4013b950f96e2aae7a38bff2b97743f0
#
_cell.length_a   1.000
_cell.length_b   1.000
_cell.length_c   1.000
_cell.angle_alpha   90.00
_cell.angle_beta   90.00
_cell.angle_gamma   90.00
#
_symmetry.space_group_name_H-M   'P 1'
#
loop_
_entity.id
_entity.type
_entity.pdbx_description
1 polymer ?
#
loop_
_entity_poly.entity_id
_entity_poly.type
_entity_poly.pdbx_seq_one_letter_code
_entity_poly.pdbx_strand_id
1 'polypeptide(L)'
;LFRSGDTTAYNTSAYRVSEGAALEELVKKLPGAEINEEGKLIINGQEVKKIMMNGEEFFLNDPNTVLKELPADMIDQLKTYQKKSDMARITGVDDGKEEMVLDLRVKPSMRKGWNGNFEAGYGNDDHYRAKGMANRFKNKMNLSINGTANDNGINSNQRIGANYSQNTQKLKYGGSIEVRENKRDSWSKRHTESFLSDNTSQFSLQNNQSDGKTSAISANFRFEWKLDSLTTIMYRPTFNFSKGNSNSGNFSETLNNESTPINRKEATNHQTNDRFSTNGSLQLNRKLNSKGRNIALRLYYDLDDGNSDRYSLSNTYYLKYGDSIKTLNQWIEKLDKNNKYQVQITYMEPVFTNRFIEINYSYQHRSSLSEKYAYDWDKQEDTYSQYPDTAHSDCYKNKYSTHQTGIFFRTIRTNYFYNIGIEVEAQKTTNKSYMRDTTFEYLSRNAINYSPTINFKYTFSKQTTLKINYRGRTAQPGMTDLYRKKDISDPLNIRLANPELKPSFNNNISATFN
;
A
#
# COMPACT_ATOMS: atom_id res chain seq x y z
N LEU A 1 23.16 -12.46 -22.54
CA LEU A 1 22.37 -13.13 -21.52
C LEU A 1 23.18 -14.29 -20.94
N PHE A 2 23.33 -14.33 -19.64
CA PHE A 2 23.98 -15.44 -18.94
C PHE A 2 23.06 -15.88 -17.78
N ARG A 3 22.80 -17.17 -17.65
CA ARG A 3 21.96 -17.73 -16.59
C ARG A 3 22.76 -18.69 -15.71
N SER A 4 22.71 -18.45 -14.39
CA SER A 4 23.37 -19.32 -13.39
C SER A 4 22.41 -19.54 -12.22
N GLY A 5 21.86 -20.76 -12.13
CA GLY A 5 20.82 -21.09 -11.14
C GLY A 5 19.59 -20.19 -11.32
N ASP A 6 19.13 -19.58 -10.24
CA ASP A 6 17.98 -18.67 -10.23
C ASP A 6 18.32 -17.22 -10.68
N THR A 7 19.59 -16.95 -11.01
CA THR A 7 20.06 -15.62 -11.43
C THR A 7 20.16 -15.55 -12.95
N THR A 8 19.49 -14.57 -13.52
CA THR A 8 19.66 -14.19 -14.94
C THR A 8 20.44 -12.88 -15.00
N ALA A 9 21.54 -12.87 -15.73
CA ALA A 9 22.38 -11.70 -15.90
C ALA A 9 22.34 -11.21 -17.36
N TYR A 10 22.12 -9.91 -17.54
CA TYR A 10 22.05 -9.21 -18.80
C TYR A 10 23.22 -8.24 -18.88
N ASN A 11 24.08 -8.39 -19.89
CA ASN A 11 25.12 -7.40 -20.16
C ASN A 11 24.49 -6.22 -20.92
N THR A 12 24.59 -5.03 -20.37
CA THR A 12 23.94 -3.83 -20.92
C THR A 12 24.52 -3.41 -22.26
N SER A 13 25.79 -3.71 -22.54
CA SER A 13 26.44 -3.40 -23.81
C SER A 13 25.80 -4.12 -25.03
N ALA A 14 25.02 -5.19 -24.78
CA ALA A 14 24.30 -5.91 -25.84
C ALA A 14 22.98 -5.20 -26.25
N TYR A 15 22.55 -4.21 -25.50
CA TYR A 15 21.28 -3.50 -25.72
C TYR A 15 21.54 -2.02 -25.98
N ARG A 16 21.32 -1.59 -27.21
CA ARG A 16 21.54 -0.18 -27.59
C ARG A 16 20.38 0.68 -27.08
N VAL A 17 20.68 1.70 -26.33
CA VAL A 17 19.79 2.77 -25.90
C VAL A 17 20.37 4.11 -26.30
N SER A 18 19.55 5.15 -26.40
CA SER A 18 20.00 6.51 -26.69
C SER A 18 20.94 7.01 -25.60
N GLU A 19 21.84 7.91 -25.92
CA GLU A 19 22.67 8.58 -24.92
C GLU A 19 21.79 9.36 -23.95
N GLY A 20 22.05 9.21 -22.64
CA GLY A 20 21.21 9.79 -21.59
C GLY A 20 19.87 9.10 -21.35
N ALA A 21 19.58 7.97 -22.02
CA ALA A 21 18.36 7.21 -21.81
C ALA A 21 18.17 6.79 -20.35
N ALA A 22 16.95 6.79 -19.88
CA ALA A 22 16.60 6.25 -18.58
C ALA A 22 16.76 4.73 -18.54
N LEU A 23 16.99 4.18 -17.36
CA LEU A 23 17.08 2.74 -17.13
C LEU A 23 15.85 1.99 -17.64
N GLU A 24 14.68 2.61 -17.60
CA GLU A 24 13.41 2.09 -18.13
C GLU A 24 13.53 1.66 -19.60
N GLU A 25 14.18 2.46 -20.45
CA GLU A 25 14.35 2.13 -21.87
C GLU A 25 15.24 0.90 -22.07
N LEU A 26 16.27 0.76 -21.24
CA LEU A 26 17.13 -0.41 -21.25
C LEU A 26 16.38 -1.66 -20.78
N VAL A 27 15.62 -1.56 -19.72
CA VAL A 27 14.88 -2.67 -19.13
C VAL A 27 13.79 -3.17 -20.08
N LYS A 28 13.09 -2.27 -20.78
CA LYS A 28 12.10 -2.65 -21.82
C LYS A 28 12.68 -3.48 -22.97
N LYS A 29 13.99 -3.42 -23.20
CA LYS A 29 14.69 -4.22 -24.23
C LYS A 29 15.14 -5.59 -23.75
N LEU A 30 15.01 -5.87 -22.45
CA LEU A 30 15.43 -7.15 -21.89
C LEU A 30 14.41 -8.25 -22.25
N PRO A 31 14.85 -9.44 -22.68
CA PRO A 31 13.96 -10.56 -22.92
C PRO A 31 13.15 -10.92 -21.68
N GLY A 32 11.80 -10.99 -21.83
CA GLY A 32 10.88 -11.33 -20.77
C GLY A 32 10.59 -10.20 -19.78
N ALA A 33 11.06 -8.97 -20.04
CA ALA A 33 10.73 -7.80 -19.23
C ALA A 33 9.62 -6.99 -19.90
N GLU A 34 8.66 -6.54 -19.09
CA GLU A 34 7.58 -5.65 -19.50
C GLU A 34 7.28 -4.65 -18.37
N ILE A 35 6.76 -3.51 -18.73
CA ILE A 35 6.22 -2.53 -17.77
C ILE A 35 4.73 -2.47 -18.04
N ASN A 36 3.93 -2.87 -17.04
CA ASN A 36 2.48 -2.89 -17.18
C ASN A 36 1.86 -1.48 -17.17
N GLU A 37 0.55 -1.40 -17.37
CA GLU A 37 -0.21 -0.13 -17.39
C GLU A 37 -0.11 0.66 -16.06
N GLU A 38 0.11 -0.04 -14.96
CA GLU A 38 0.34 0.58 -13.64
C GLU A 38 1.79 1.08 -13.46
N GLY A 39 2.66 0.90 -14.46
CA GLY A 39 4.07 1.27 -14.42
C GLY A 39 4.97 0.29 -13.65
N LYS A 40 4.47 -0.88 -13.26
CA LYS A 40 5.25 -1.89 -12.54
C LYS A 40 6.09 -2.72 -13.50
N LEU A 41 7.33 -2.95 -13.11
CA LEU A 41 8.23 -3.83 -13.85
C LEU A 41 7.90 -5.30 -13.56
N ILE A 42 7.64 -6.04 -14.61
CA ILE A 42 7.42 -7.49 -14.60
C ILE A 42 8.55 -8.16 -15.39
N ILE A 43 9.17 -9.19 -14.83
CA ILE A 43 10.21 -9.97 -15.50
C ILE A 43 9.83 -11.45 -15.42
N ASN A 44 9.71 -12.09 -16.57
CA ASN A 44 9.25 -13.48 -16.70
C ASN A 44 7.93 -13.73 -15.93
N GLY A 45 6.96 -12.83 -16.08
CA GLY A 45 5.65 -12.92 -15.44
C GLY A 45 5.64 -12.62 -13.94
N GLN A 46 6.75 -12.14 -13.37
CA GLN A 46 6.84 -11.81 -11.93
C GLN A 46 7.15 -10.34 -11.72
N GLU A 47 6.37 -9.70 -10.85
CA GLU A 47 6.58 -8.30 -10.48
C GLU A 47 7.88 -8.13 -9.69
N VAL A 48 8.74 -7.20 -10.13
CA VAL A 48 9.95 -6.80 -9.41
C VAL A 48 9.56 -5.96 -8.19
N LYS A 49 9.76 -6.52 -7.02
CA LYS A 49 9.39 -5.88 -5.75
C LYS A 49 10.44 -4.91 -5.23
N LYS A 50 11.71 -5.11 -5.58
CA LYS A 50 12.82 -4.29 -5.08
C LYS A 50 13.90 -4.13 -6.13
N ILE A 51 14.51 -2.94 -6.14
CA ILE A 51 15.73 -2.69 -6.90
C ILE A 51 16.91 -2.68 -5.93
N MET A 52 17.93 -3.44 -6.31
CA MET A 52 19.20 -3.51 -5.61
C MET A 52 20.24 -2.73 -6.42
N MET A 53 21.26 -2.23 -5.77
CA MET A 53 22.42 -1.62 -6.42
C MET A 53 23.70 -2.25 -5.87
N ASN A 54 24.47 -2.91 -6.74
CA ASN A 54 25.66 -3.67 -6.36
C ASN A 54 25.42 -4.70 -5.24
N GLY A 55 24.23 -5.34 -5.23
CA GLY A 55 23.83 -6.35 -4.23
C GLY A 55 23.26 -5.81 -2.92
N GLU A 56 23.15 -4.50 -2.78
CA GLU A 56 22.58 -3.85 -1.62
C GLU A 56 21.26 -3.16 -1.96
N GLU A 57 20.31 -3.09 -1.03
CA GLU A 57 19.00 -2.47 -1.24
C GLU A 57 19.17 -0.97 -1.50
N PHE A 58 18.62 -0.50 -2.61
CA PHE A 58 18.62 0.90 -2.98
C PHE A 58 17.33 1.56 -2.45
N PHE A 59 17.48 2.62 -1.67
CA PHE A 59 16.40 3.15 -0.82
C PHE A 59 15.42 4.11 -1.50
N LEU A 60 15.38 4.19 -2.82
CA LEU A 60 14.25 4.83 -3.46
C LEU A 60 13.01 3.94 -3.26
N ASN A 61 11.99 4.49 -2.62
CA ASN A 61 10.80 3.76 -2.15
C ASN A 61 9.95 3.14 -3.28
N ASP A 62 10.25 3.53 -4.51
CA ASP A 62 9.48 3.11 -5.67
C ASP A 62 10.43 2.61 -6.77
N PRO A 63 10.35 1.31 -7.14
CA PRO A 63 11.08 0.77 -8.27
C PRO A 63 10.88 1.57 -9.56
N ASN A 64 9.68 2.11 -9.78
CA ASN A 64 9.35 2.90 -10.97
C ASN A 64 10.15 4.20 -11.04
N THR A 65 10.37 4.83 -9.89
CA THR A 65 11.22 6.01 -9.80
C THR A 65 12.64 5.70 -10.21
N VAL A 66 13.21 4.60 -9.72
CA VAL A 66 14.58 4.19 -10.09
C VAL A 66 14.68 3.94 -11.59
N LEU A 67 13.69 3.28 -12.19
CA LEU A 67 13.65 3.01 -13.63
C LEU A 67 13.62 4.29 -14.47
N LYS A 68 12.86 5.28 -14.05
CA LYS A 68 12.67 6.54 -14.79
C LYS A 68 13.80 7.53 -14.61
N GLU A 69 14.50 7.46 -13.47
CA GLU A 69 15.45 8.50 -13.06
C GLU A 69 16.92 8.08 -13.24
N LEU A 70 17.24 6.78 -13.09
CA LEU A 70 18.61 6.31 -13.25
C LEU A 70 19.02 6.27 -14.73
N PRO A 71 20.18 6.88 -15.10
CA PRO A 71 20.70 6.74 -16.45
C PRO A 71 21.13 5.30 -16.76
N ALA A 72 20.74 4.82 -17.92
CA ALA A 72 21.07 3.47 -18.37
C ALA A 72 22.58 3.27 -18.56
N ASP A 73 23.29 4.33 -18.95
CA ASP A 73 24.73 4.32 -19.21
C ASP A 73 25.60 4.09 -17.97
N MET A 74 25.04 4.31 -16.76
CA MET A 74 25.72 3.99 -15.50
C MET A 74 25.83 2.49 -15.25
N ILE A 75 24.99 1.69 -15.89
CA ILE A 75 24.83 0.27 -15.56
C ILE A 75 25.71 -0.57 -16.49
N ASP A 76 26.49 -1.45 -15.90
CA ASP A 76 27.32 -2.43 -16.57
C ASP A 76 26.55 -3.74 -16.83
N GLN A 77 25.82 -4.19 -15.81
CA GLN A 77 25.09 -5.45 -15.83
C GLN A 77 23.80 -5.35 -15.01
N LEU A 78 22.74 -5.94 -15.51
CA LEU A 78 21.49 -6.16 -14.80
C LEU A 78 21.41 -7.62 -14.37
N LYS A 79 21.01 -7.87 -13.11
CA LYS A 79 20.77 -9.22 -12.61
C LYS A 79 19.38 -9.33 -12.06
N THR A 80 18.69 -10.38 -12.42
CA THR A 80 17.38 -10.71 -11.84
C THR A 80 17.47 -12.03 -11.11
N TYR A 81 16.94 -12.09 -9.91
CA TYR A 81 16.91 -13.30 -9.10
C TYR A 81 15.85 -13.23 -8.02
N GLN A 82 15.50 -14.42 -7.49
CA GLN A 82 14.62 -14.56 -6.35
C GLN A 82 15.42 -14.31 -5.07
N LYS A 83 15.16 -13.19 -4.38
CA LYS A 83 15.78 -12.87 -3.09
C LYS A 83 14.98 -13.50 -1.98
N LYS A 84 15.63 -14.29 -1.14
CA LYS A 84 15.02 -14.81 0.08
C LYS A 84 14.60 -13.70 1.04
N SER A 85 13.58 -13.96 1.84
CA SER A 85 13.13 -13.03 2.88
C SER A 85 14.28 -12.64 3.84
N ASP A 86 14.16 -11.49 4.48
CA ASP A 86 15.16 -11.10 5.50
C ASP A 86 15.20 -12.10 6.66
N MET A 87 14.06 -12.73 7.01
CA MET A 87 14.00 -13.77 8.01
C MET A 87 14.84 -14.98 7.59
N ALA A 88 14.62 -15.51 6.38
CA ALA A 88 15.39 -16.64 5.85
C ALA A 88 16.89 -16.32 5.76
N ARG A 89 17.24 -15.10 5.34
CA ARG A 89 18.64 -14.64 5.28
C ARG A 89 19.31 -14.59 6.66
N ILE A 90 18.61 -14.11 7.66
CA ILE A 90 19.16 -13.91 9.01
C ILE A 90 19.20 -15.24 9.78
N THR A 91 18.15 -16.03 9.72
CA THR A 91 18.07 -17.32 10.42
C THR A 91 18.90 -18.41 9.73
N GLY A 92 19.10 -18.29 8.42
CA GLY A 92 19.71 -19.31 7.58
C GLY A 92 18.77 -20.45 7.18
N VAL A 93 17.50 -20.38 7.58
CA VAL A 93 16.46 -21.36 7.25
C VAL A 93 15.48 -20.74 6.26
N ASP A 94 15.28 -21.39 5.12
CA ASP A 94 14.37 -20.94 4.07
C ASP A 94 12.93 -20.96 4.57
N ASP A 95 12.20 -19.87 4.41
CA ASP A 95 10.79 -19.74 4.79
C ASP A 95 9.84 -19.83 3.58
N GLY A 96 10.38 -20.11 2.40
CA GLY A 96 9.63 -20.21 1.15
C GLY A 96 9.15 -18.86 0.61
N LYS A 97 9.50 -17.74 1.28
CA LYS A 97 9.16 -16.39 0.83
C LYS A 97 10.32 -15.82 0.03
N GLU A 98 10.07 -15.66 -1.25
CA GLU A 98 11.03 -15.09 -2.19
C GLU A 98 10.41 -13.88 -2.88
N GLU A 99 11.22 -12.86 -3.15
CA GLU A 99 10.83 -11.66 -3.87
C GLU A 99 11.69 -11.54 -5.13
N MET A 100 11.06 -11.28 -6.29
CA MET A 100 11.82 -10.96 -7.50
C MET A 100 12.50 -9.61 -7.32
N VAL A 101 13.81 -9.57 -7.54
CA VAL A 101 14.61 -8.35 -7.45
C VAL A 101 15.38 -8.10 -8.75
N LEU A 102 15.59 -6.81 -9.05
CA LEU A 102 16.48 -6.34 -10.09
C LEU A 102 17.73 -5.74 -9.42
N ASP A 103 18.90 -6.36 -9.60
CA ASP A 103 20.17 -5.86 -9.07
C ASP A 103 20.97 -5.16 -10.18
N LEU A 104 21.17 -3.88 -10.01
CA LEU A 104 21.90 -2.99 -10.90
C LEU A 104 23.39 -3.01 -10.55
N ARG A 105 24.23 -3.46 -11.47
CA ARG A 105 25.69 -3.39 -11.32
C ARG A 105 26.21 -2.13 -11.99
N VAL A 106 26.68 -1.19 -11.19
CA VAL A 106 27.24 0.07 -11.68
C VAL A 106 28.62 -0.17 -12.30
N LYS A 107 28.94 0.48 -13.42
CA LYS A 107 30.24 0.41 -14.10
C LYS A 107 31.37 0.72 -13.12
N PRO A 108 32.50 0.00 -13.18
CA PRO A 108 33.66 0.22 -12.29
C PRO A 108 34.15 1.67 -12.26
N SER A 109 34.16 2.35 -13.41
CA SER A 109 34.53 3.76 -13.55
C SER A 109 33.62 4.73 -12.79
N MET A 110 32.34 4.34 -12.58
CA MET A 110 31.32 5.17 -11.93
C MET A 110 31.07 4.78 -10.46
N ARG A 111 31.78 3.78 -9.91
CA ARG A 111 31.66 3.35 -8.50
C ARG A 111 32.32 4.29 -7.50
N LYS A 112 33.07 5.25 -7.95
CA LYS A 112 33.72 6.29 -7.13
C LYS A 112 33.50 7.63 -7.77
N GLY A 113 33.09 8.64 -7.00
CA GLY A 113 32.88 10.00 -7.49
C GLY A 113 31.41 10.41 -7.53
N TRP A 114 31.15 11.46 -8.27
CA TRP A 114 29.82 11.98 -8.56
C TRP A 114 29.39 11.60 -9.96
N ASN A 115 28.14 11.18 -10.11
CA ASN A 115 27.49 10.91 -11.39
C ASN A 115 26.08 11.53 -11.33
N GLY A 116 25.62 12.07 -12.45
CA GLY A 116 24.28 12.65 -12.49
C GLY A 116 23.85 12.95 -13.90
N ASN A 117 22.58 13.23 -14.04
CA ASN A 117 21.96 13.72 -15.25
C ASN A 117 20.96 14.82 -14.90
N PHE A 118 20.72 15.68 -15.86
CA PHE A 118 19.69 16.71 -15.81
C PHE A 118 19.02 16.79 -17.18
N GLU A 119 17.71 16.86 -17.18
CA GLU A 119 16.88 17.03 -18.36
C GLU A 119 15.85 18.12 -18.09
N ALA A 120 15.65 19.04 -19.02
CA ALA A 120 14.61 20.04 -18.96
C ALA A 120 13.97 20.19 -20.34
N GLY A 121 12.67 20.39 -20.35
CA GLY A 121 11.88 20.65 -21.54
C GLY A 121 10.76 21.63 -21.21
N TYR A 122 10.43 22.48 -22.19
CA TYR A 122 9.32 23.42 -22.14
C TYR A 122 8.48 23.26 -23.39
N GLY A 123 7.18 23.24 -23.23
CA GLY A 123 6.19 23.06 -24.30
C GLY A 123 5.24 24.25 -24.42
N ASN A 124 4.26 24.14 -25.29
CA ASN A 124 3.18 25.11 -25.42
C ASN A 124 2.29 25.08 -24.15
N ASP A 125 1.52 26.14 -23.94
CA ASP A 125 0.53 26.27 -22.85
C ASP A 125 1.15 26.11 -21.45
N ASP A 126 2.36 26.64 -21.27
CA ASP A 126 3.14 26.61 -20.02
C ASP A 126 3.46 25.19 -19.51
N HIS A 127 3.37 24.18 -20.39
CA HIS A 127 3.78 22.84 -20.05
C HIS A 127 5.31 22.78 -19.87
N TYR A 128 5.74 22.18 -18.78
CA TYR A 128 7.17 22.02 -18.53
C TYR A 128 7.48 20.64 -17.93
N ARG A 129 8.72 20.22 -18.14
CA ARG A 129 9.28 19.05 -17.49
C ARG A 129 10.73 19.33 -17.14
N ALA A 130 11.09 19.08 -15.89
CA ALA A 130 12.47 19.06 -15.46
C ALA A 130 12.69 17.84 -14.56
N LYS A 131 13.78 17.16 -14.76
CA LYS A 131 14.23 16.08 -13.88
C LYS A 131 15.72 16.13 -13.73
N GLY A 132 16.21 15.74 -12.56
CA GLY A 132 17.62 15.67 -12.28
C GLY A 132 17.93 14.66 -11.20
N MET A 133 19.08 14.02 -11.32
CA MET A 133 19.63 13.12 -10.33
C MET A 133 21.12 13.32 -10.20
N ALA A 134 21.62 13.34 -8.96
CA ALA A 134 23.03 13.31 -8.64
C ALA A 134 23.29 12.17 -7.65
N ASN A 135 24.28 11.33 -7.97
CA ASN A 135 24.67 10.19 -7.16
C ASN A 135 26.14 10.31 -6.77
N ARG A 136 26.45 10.02 -5.53
CA ARG A 136 27.80 9.88 -5.02
C ARG A 136 28.01 8.47 -4.48
N PHE A 137 28.98 7.78 -5.08
CA PHE A 137 29.41 6.47 -4.62
C PHE A 137 30.79 6.58 -3.99
N LYS A 138 30.97 6.01 -2.81
CA LYS A 138 32.28 5.92 -2.15
C LYS A 138 32.34 4.63 -1.32
N ASN A 139 33.09 3.63 -1.81
CA ASN A 139 33.16 2.31 -1.18
C ASN A 139 31.75 1.66 -1.00
N LYS A 140 31.28 1.56 0.25
CA LYS A 140 29.98 0.99 0.63
C LYS A 140 28.95 2.07 1.01
N MET A 141 29.24 3.33 0.67
CA MET A 141 28.37 4.47 0.87
C MET A 141 27.72 4.85 -0.46
N ASN A 142 26.43 5.07 -0.45
CA ASN A 142 25.68 5.63 -1.57
C ASN A 142 24.88 6.83 -1.05
N LEU A 143 25.00 7.95 -1.74
CA LEU A 143 24.16 9.14 -1.57
C LEU A 143 23.54 9.46 -2.92
N SER A 144 22.23 9.63 -2.97
CA SER A 144 21.51 10.05 -4.17
C SER A 144 20.61 11.22 -3.82
N ILE A 145 20.58 12.22 -4.68
CA ILE A 145 19.63 13.33 -4.63
C ILE A 145 18.93 13.34 -5.97
N ASN A 146 17.62 13.39 -5.97
CA ASN A 146 16.82 13.44 -7.19
C ASN A 146 15.70 14.46 -7.07
N GLY A 147 15.31 15.03 -8.20
CA GLY A 147 14.20 15.96 -8.29
C GLY A 147 13.48 15.84 -9.62
N THR A 148 12.16 15.98 -9.57
CA THR A 148 11.31 16.07 -10.75
C THR A 148 10.32 17.21 -10.57
N ALA A 149 10.07 17.93 -11.65
CA ALA A 149 9.00 18.91 -11.73
C ALA A 149 8.39 18.81 -13.11
N ASN A 150 7.08 18.60 -13.20
CA ASN A 150 6.36 18.58 -14.46
C ASN A 150 4.97 19.14 -14.29
N ASP A 151 4.50 19.79 -15.34
CA ASP A 151 3.14 20.25 -15.50
C ASP A 151 2.67 19.94 -16.92
N ASN A 152 1.49 19.35 -17.07
CA ASN A 152 0.87 19.03 -18.35
C ASN A 152 -0.54 19.64 -18.48
N GLY A 153 -0.83 20.71 -17.70
CA GLY A 153 -2.11 21.39 -17.68
C GLY A 153 -3.21 20.69 -16.88
N ILE A 154 -3.13 19.37 -16.72
CA ILE A 154 -4.10 18.56 -15.93
C ILE A 154 -3.47 18.11 -14.62
N ASN A 155 -2.21 17.72 -14.67
CA ASN A 155 -1.46 17.28 -13.51
C ASN A 155 -0.15 18.06 -13.41
N SER A 156 0.11 18.57 -12.21
CA SER A 156 1.41 19.11 -11.85
C SER A 156 2.00 18.26 -10.73
N ASN A 157 3.23 17.81 -10.92
CA ASN A 157 3.94 17.01 -9.94
C ASN A 157 5.32 17.61 -9.72
N GLN A 158 5.63 17.91 -8.47
CA GLN A 158 6.94 18.38 -8.05
C GLN A 158 7.42 17.46 -6.93
N ARG A 159 8.64 16.97 -7.05
CA ARG A 159 9.24 16.05 -6.09
C ARG A 159 10.71 16.31 -5.94
N ILE A 160 11.20 16.30 -4.71
CA ILE A 160 12.62 16.26 -4.39
C ILE A 160 12.85 15.16 -3.36
N GLY A 161 13.88 14.36 -3.56
CA GLY A 161 14.21 13.26 -2.68
C GLY A 161 15.72 13.15 -2.46
N ALA A 162 16.06 12.61 -1.30
CA ALA A 162 17.43 12.25 -0.96
C ALA A 162 17.46 10.85 -0.37
N ASN A 163 18.47 10.08 -0.75
CA ASN A 163 18.73 8.73 -0.25
C ASN A 163 20.14 8.65 0.26
N TYR A 164 20.32 7.97 1.38
CA TYR A 164 21.62 7.65 1.92
C TYR A 164 21.67 6.20 2.37
N SER A 165 22.76 5.49 2.08
CA SER A 165 23.01 4.17 2.64
C SER A 165 24.49 3.95 2.91
N GLN A 166 24.77 3.29 4.03
CA GLN A 166 26.08 2.86 4.45
C GLN A 166 26.03 1.40 4.88
N ASN A 167 26.88 0.58 4.27
CA ASN A 167 26.90 -0.86 4.52
C ASN A 167 28.27 -1.31 4.99
N THR A 168 28.37 -1.66 6.26
CA THR A 168 29.57 -2.31 6.82
C THR A 168 29.28 -3.79 7.12
N GLN A 169 30.27 -4.55 7.54
CA GLN A 169 30.08 -5.97 7.89
C GLN A 169 29.15 -6.16 9.09
N LYS A 170 29.24 -5.28 10.10
CA LYS A 170 28.44 -5.37 11.35
C LYS A 170 27.21 -4.48 11.33
N LEU A 171 27.25 -3.35 10.61
CA LEU A 171 26.21 -2.35 10.65
C LEU A 171 25.83 -1.92 9.23
N LYS A 172 24.56 -2.03 8.90
CA LYS A 172 23.96 -1.48 7.67
C LYS A 172 22.89 -0.49 8.09
N TYR A 173 22.97 0.72 7.58
CA TYR A 173 21.94 1.73 7.83
C TYR A 173 21.75 2.62 6.63
N GLY A 174 20.59 3.18 6.52
CA GLY A 174 20.27 4.11 5.45
C GLY A 174 18.81 4.54 5.54
N GLY A 175 18.45 5.40 4.63
CA GLY A 175 17.09 5.90 4.53
C GLY A 175 16.90 6.83 3.37
N SER A 176 15.66 7.23 3.18
CA SER A 176 15.24 8.22 2.20
C SER A 176 14.31 9.24 2.83
N ILE A 177 14.40 10.46 2.34
CA ILE A 177 13.45 11.54 2.61
C ILE A 177 12.97 12.04 1.25
N GLU A 178 11.67 12.23 1.12
CA GLU A 178 11.03 12.76 -0.08
C GLU A 178 10.01 13.81 0.30
N VAL A 179 10.06 14.94 -0.39
CA VAL A 179 9.03 15.99 -0.34
C VAL A 179 8.39 16.03 -1.72
N ARG A 180 7.07 16.01 -1.75
CA ARG A 180 6.31 16.06 -3.02
C ARG A 180 5.11 16.99 -2.91
N GLU A 181 4.80 17.62 -4.02
CA GLU A 181 3.57 18.37 -4.23
C GLU A 181 2.91 17.88 -5.53
N ASN A 182 1.63 17.52 -5.44
CA ASN A 182 0.82 17.10 -6.58
C ASN A 182 -0.38 18.03 -6.69
N LYS A 183 -0.64 18.55 -7.88
CA LYS A 183 -1.90 19.15 -8.27
C LYS A 183 -2.55 18.27 -9.32
N ARG A 184 -3.83 18.11 -9.24
CA ARG A 184 -4.59 17.33 -10.22
C ARG A 184 -5.95 17.95 -10.47
N ASP A 185 -6.24 18.17 -11.74
CA ASP A 185 -7.55 18.50 -12.23
C ASP A 185 -8.13 17.27 -12.91
N SER A 186 -9.38 16.96 -12.62
CA SER A 186 -10.05 15.84 -13.24
C SER A 186 -11.50 16.16 -13.52
N TRP A 187 -11.98 15.64 -14.62
CA TRP A 187 -13.40 15.64 -14.95
C TRP A 187 -13.79 14.27 -15.50
N SER A 188 -15.03 13.88 -15.26
CA SER A 188 -15.58 12.64 -15.81
C SER A 188 -17.05 12.81 -16.14
N LYS A 189 -17.46 12.24 -17.27
CA LYS A 189 -18.86 12.02 -17.62
C LYS A 189 -19.11 10.54 -17.64
N ARG A 190 -20.20 10.13 -17.01
CA ARG A 190 -20.64 8.73 -17.02
C ARG A 190 -22.12 8.70 -17.43
N HIS A 191 -22.42 7.84 -18.36
CA HIS A 191 -23.77 7.47 -18.73
C HIS A 191 -23.96 5.99 -18.43
N THR A 192 -24.99 5.67 -17.64
CA THR A 192 -25.28 4.29 -17.22
C THR A 192 -26.72 3.99 -17.56
N GLU A 193 -26.96 2.89 -18.25
CA GLU A 193 -28.28 2.32 -18.45
C GLU A 193 -28.42 1.14 -17.50
N SER A 194 -29.50 1.12 -16.75
CA SER A 194 -29.87 0.03 -15.84
C SER A 194 -31.16 -0.64 -16.32
N PHE A 195 -31.09 -1.91 -16.68
CA PHE A 195 -32.27 -2.69 -17.06
C PHE A 195 -33.03 -3.13 -15.82
N LEU A 196 -34.29 -2.79 -15.73
CA LEU A 196 -35.16 -3.13 -14.63
C LEU A 196 -35.94 -4.41 -14.91
N SER A 197 -36.48 -5.02 -13.87
CA SER A 197 -37.19 -6.32 -13.96
C SER A 197 -38.52 -6.28 -14.74
N ASP A 198 -39.05 -5.09 -15.00
CA ASP A 198 -40.29 -4.84 -15.74
C ASP A 198 -40.04 -4.53 -17.25
N ASN A 199 -38.87 -4.88 -17.77
CA ASN A 199 -38.42 -4.57 -19.12
C ASN A 199 -38.34 -3.06 -19.44
N THR A 200 -38.23 -2.23 -18.43
CA THR A 200 -37.93 -0.79 -18.59
C THR A 200 -36.47 -0.51 -18.34
N SER A 201 -35.98 0.63 -18.83
CA SER A 201 -34.62 1.10 -18.56
C SER A 201 -34.65 2.36 -17.73
N GLN A 202 -33.64 2.53 -16.90
CA GLN A 202 -33.35 3.74 -16.16
C GLN A 202 -31.97 4.25 -16.59
N PHE A 203 -31.90 5.53 -16.93
CA PHE A 203 -30.65 6.16 -17.35
C PHE A 203 -30.12 7.06 -16.24
N SER A 204 -28.83 6.99 -15.96
CA SER A 204 -28.14 7.87 -15.03
C SER A 204 -27.02 8.62 -15.75
N LEU A 205 -27.10 9.94 -15.72
CA LEU A 205 -26.06 10.85 -16.19
C LEU A 205 -25.29 11.39 -14.99
N GLN A 206 -23.97 11.31 -15.01
CA GLN A 206 -23.11 11.84 -13.96
C GLN A 206 -21.98 12.67 -14.57
N ASN A 207 -21.82 13.89 -14.09
CA ASN A 207 -20.70 14.76 -14.41
C ASN A 207 -19.98 15.08 -13.09
N ASN A 208 -18.70 14.76 -13.03
CA ASN A 208 -17.87 15.08 -11.86
C ASN A 208 -16.69 15.91 -12.32
N GLN A 209 -16.42 16.98 -11.62
CA GLN A 209 -15.23 17.80 -11.77
C GLN A 209 -14.56 17.94 -10.42
N SER A 210 -13.25 17.81 -10.36
CA SER A 210 -12.50 18.08 -9.14
C SER A 210 -11.12 18.63 -9.46
N ASP A 211 -10.69 19.59 -8.66
CA ASP A 211 -9.33 20.06 -8.57
C ASP A 211 -8.80 19.81 -7.16
N GLY A 212 -7.53 19.52 -7.05
CA GLY A 212 -6.93 19.25 -5.75
C GLY A 212 -5.41 19.42 -5.74
N LYS A 213 -4.91 19.80 -4.57
CA LYS A 213 -3.50 19.93 -4.29
C LYS A 213 -3.16 19.09 -3.05
N THR A 214 -2.09 18.31 -3.13
CA THR A 214 -1.57 17.54 -2.00
C THR A 214 -0.07 17.75 -1.87
N SER A 215 0.37 18.18 -0.70
CA SER A 215 1.78 18.25 -0.32
C SER A 215 2.07 17.14 0.69
N ALA A 216 3.19 16.44 0.55
CA ALA A 216 3.54 15.35 1.45
C ALA A 216 5.06 15.28 1.68
N ILE A 217 5.41 14.83 2.88
CA ILE A 217 6.77 14.48 3.28
C ILE A 217 6.76 13.02 3.71
N SER A 218 7.64 12.23 3.12
CA SER A 218 7.83 10.81 3.45
C SER A 218 9.28 10.57 3.86
N ALA A 219 9.48 9.82 4.93
CA ALA A 219 10.81 9.40 5.37
C ALA A 219 10.80 7.92 5.74
N ASN A 220 11.78 7.18 5.23
CA ASN A 220 11.96 5.76 5.50
C ASN A 220 13.38 5.49 5.93
N PHE A 221 13.54 4.65 6.93
CA PHE A 221 14.85 4.28 7.44
C PHE A 221 14.98 2.76 7.54
N ARG A 222 16.20 2.31 7.46
CA ARG A 222 16.58 0.93 7.72
C ARG A 222 17.84 0.93 8.57
N PHE A 223 17.80 0.11 9.59
CA PHE A 223 18.91 -0.16 10.46
C PHE A 223 19.02 -1.68 10.65
N GLU A 224 20.18 -2.25 10.36
CA GLU A 224 20.48 -3.66 10.58
C GLU A 224 21.83 -3.77 11.29
N TRP A 225 21.82 -4.30 12.48
CA TRP A 225 22.98 -4.44 13.33
C TRP A 225 23.21 -5.91 13.69
N LYS A 226 24.35 -6.43 13.30
CA LYS A 226 24.85 -7.74 13.75
C LYS A 226 25.65 -7.51 15.03
N LEU A 227 24.99 -7.77 16.19
CA LEU A 227 25.65 -7.67 17.50
C LEU A 227 26.82 -8.61 17.58
N ASP A 228 26.57 -9.87 17.16
CA ASP A 228 27.55 -10.95 17.06
C ASP A 228 27.22 -11.84 15.84
N SER A 229 27.88 -12.98 15.71
CA SER A 229 27.65 -13.96 14.62
C SER A 229 26.27 -14.65 14.69
N LEU A 230 25.62 -14.61 15.84
CA LEU A 230 24.36 -15.31 16.12
C LEU A 230 23.17 -14.35 16.24
N THR A 231 23.41 -13.07 16.60
CA THR A 231 22.37 -12.11 16.95
C THR A 231 22.32 -10.96 15.96
N THR A 232 21.14 -10.73 15.39
CA THR A 232 20.89 -9.61 14.47
C THR A 232 19.66 -8.83 14.91
N ILE A 233 19.80 -7.51 14.96
CA ILE A 233 18.70 -6.56 15.16
C ILE A 233 18.42 -5.86 13.86
N MET A 234 17.14 -5.71 13.50
CA MET A 234 16.70 -4.93 12.34
C MET A 234 15.56 -4.02 12.76
N TYR A 235 15.65 -2.74 12.37
CA TYR A 235 14.60 -1.75 12.58
C TYR A 235 14.32 -0.99 11.28
N ARG A 236 13.03 -0.86 10.94
CA ARG A 236 12.56 -0.22 9.70
C ARG A 236 11.36 0.67 10.01
N PRO A 237 11.57 1.93 10.37
CA PRO A 237 10.48 2.90 10.52
C PRO A 237 10.18 3.63 9.21
N THR A 238 8.92 4.00 9.05
CA THR A 238 8.40 4.86 7.98
C THR A 238 7.58 5.98 8.59
N PHE A 239 7.73 7.20 8.10
CA PHE A 239 6.98 8.38 8.52
C PHE A 239 6.41 9.05 7.29
N ASN A 240 5.13 9.40 7.32
CA ASN A 240 4.47 10.17 6.27
C ASN A 240 3.65 11.28 6.92
N PHE A 241 3.79 12.47 6.37
CA PHE A 241 2.95 13.61 6.67
C PHE A 241 2.39 14.13 5.36
N SER A 242 1.10 14.40 5.30
CA SER A 242 0.47 14.98 4.11
C SER A 242 -0.58 16.01 4.49
N LYS A 243 -0.67 17.05 3.66
CA LYS A 243 -1.69 18.08 3.72
C LYS A 243 -2.29 18.24 2.33
N GLY A 244 -3.61 18.28 2.26
CA GLY A 244 -4.33 18.43 1.01
C GLY A 244 -5.49 19.38 1.09
N ASN A 245 -5.85 19.95 -0.06
CA ASN A 245 -7.11 20.63 -0.27
C ASN A 245 -7.70 20.19 -1.62
N SER A 246 -9.00 20.16 -1.71
CA SER A 246 -9.69 19.82 -2.95
C SER A 246 -11.05 20.50 -3.03
N ASN A 247 -11.43 20.87 -4.25
CA ASN A 247 -12.76 21.28 -4.61
C ASN A 247 -13.38 20.23 -5.52
N SER A 248 -14.66 19.96 -5.38
CA SER A 248 -15.37 19.08 -6.31
C SER A 248 -16.78 19.56 -6.57
N GLY A 249 -17.18 19.46 -7.83
CA GLY A 249 -18.55 19.65 -8.30
C GLY A 249 -19.08 18.34 -8.85
N ASN A 250 -20.25 17.93 -8.40
CA ASN A 250 -20.91 16.71 -8.85
C ASN A 250 -22.31 17.06 -9.35
N PHE A 251 -22.64 16.62 -10.54
CA PHE A 251 -23.97 16.66 -11.10
C PHE A 251 -24.40 15.23 -11.41
N SER A 252 -25.59 14.85 -10.98
CA SER A 252 -26.21 13.58 -11.38
C SER A 252 -27.68 13.77 -11.69
N GLU A 253 -28.14 13.14 -12.77
CA GLU A 253 -29.55 13.13 -13.17
C GLU A 253 -29.96 11.72 -13.52
N THR A 254 -31.14 11.32 -13.05
CA THR A 254 -31.73 10.03 -13.35
C THR A 254 -32.98 10.25 -14.20
N LEU A 255 -33.04 9.54 -15.33
CA LEU A 255 -34.14 9.61 -16.29
C LEU A 255 -34.87 8.26 -16.33
N ASN A 256 -36.18 8.29 -16.61
CA ASN A 256 -36.95 7.09 -16.90
C ASN A 256 -36.73 6.62 -18.34
N ASN A 257 -37.44 5.55 -18.74
CA ASN A 257 -37.40 5.00 -20.10
C ASN A 257 -37.83 5.98 -21.20
N GLU A 258 -38.62 6.98 -20.86
CA GLU A 258 -39.09 8.05 -21.76
C GLU A 258 -38.18 9.28 -21.77
N SER A 259 -36.96 9.17 -21.19
CA SER A 259 -36.01 10.25 -21.00
C SER A 259 -36.54 11.43 -20.15
N THR A 260 -37.56 11.16 -19.30
CA THR A 260 -38.08 12.16 -18.36
C THR A 260 -37.26 12.13 -17.07
N PRO A 261 -36.82 13.28 -16.53
CA PRO A 261 -36.08 13.33 -15.28
C PRO A 261 -36.91 12.84 -14.09
N ILE A 262 -36.35 11.90 -13.32
CA ILE A 262 -36.93 11.39 -12.07
C ILE A 262 -36.37 12.19 -10.90
N ASN A 263 -35.07 12.39 -10.89
CA ASN A 263 -34.36 13.20 -9.89
C ASN A 263 -33.11 13.82 -10.48
N ARG A 264 -32.65 14.89 -9.84
CA ARG A 264 -31.40 15.57 -10.14
C ARG A 264 -30.71 15.92 -8.84
N LYS A 265 -29.38 15.81 -8.81
CA LYS A 265 -28.56 16.22 -7.68
C LYS A 265 -27.41 17.06 -8.16
N GLU A 266 -27.20 18.18 -7.50
CA GLU A 266 -26.05 19.07 -7.67
C GLU A 266 -25.35 19.20 -6.33
N ALA A 267 -24.04 19.01 -6.30
CA ALA A 267 -23.28 19.12 -5.07
C ALA A 267 -21.91 19.76 -5.32
N THR A 268 -21.53 20.66 -4.44
CA THR A 268 -20.19 21.25 -4.38
C THR A 268 -19.57 20.95 -3.02
N ASN A 269 -18.29 20.60 -3.03
CA ASN A 269 -17.54 20.37 -1.81
C ASN A 269 -16.21 21.10 -1.88
N HIS A 270 -15.84 21.71 -0.76
CA HIS A 270 -14.48 22.15 -0.47
C HIS A 270 -13.97 21.38 0.73
N GLN A 271 -12.82 20.72 0.61
CA GLN A 271 -12.25 19.89 1.67
C GLN A 271 -10.79 20.21 1.89
N THR A 272 -10.39 20.32 3.15
CA THR A 272 -9.01 20.29 3.59
C THR A 272 -8.75 19.03 4.43
N ASN A 273 -7.56 18.48 4.34
CA ASN A 273 -7.17 17.32 5.12
C ASN A 273 -5.69 17.38 5.50
N ASP A 274 -5.42 16.97 6.73
CA ASP A 274 -4.08 16.75 7.27
C ASP A 274 -4.00 15.30 7.74
N ARG A 275 -2.88 14.62 7.46
CA ARG A 275 -2.67 13.24 7.88
C ARG A 275 -1.23 13.01 8.28
N PHE A 276 -1.04 12.37 9.42
CA PHE A 276 0.22 11.83 9.87
C PHE A 276 0.11 10.31 9.98
N SER A 277 1.05 9.59 9.40
CA SER A 277 1.14 8.14 9.60
C SER A 277 2.58 7.71 9.84
N THR A 278 2.74 6.74 10.72
CA THR A 278 4.02 6.11 10.98
C THR A 278 3.82 4.63 11.21
N ASN A 279 4.66 3.82 10.60
CA ASN A 279 4.71 2.39 10.86
C ASN A 279 6.16 1.94 10.99
N GLY A 280 6.36 0.82 11.66
CA GLY A 280 7.69 0.27 11.79
C GLY A 280 7.71 -1.12 12.38
N SER A 281 8.81 -1.82 12.12
CA SER A 281 9.07 -3.12 12.72
C SER A 281 10.47 -3.17 13.31
N LEU A 282 10.56 -3.56 14.57
CA LEU A 282 11.79 -3.94 15.24
C LEU A 282 11.83 -5.47 15.33
N GLN A 283 12.90 -6.06 14.82
CA GLN A 283 13.08 -7.51 14.79
C GLN A 283 14.41 -7.88 15.43
N LEU A 284 14.37 -8.75 16.41
CA LEU A 284 15.52 -9.38 17.05
C LEU A 284 15.52 -10.85 16.66
N ASN A 285 16.63 -11.32 16.10
CA ASN A 285 16.81 -12.71 15.72
C ASN A 285 18.05 -13.25 16.42
N ARG A 286 17.95 -14.46 17.00
CA ARG A 286 19.07 -15.17 17.62
C ARG A 286 19.11 -16.62 17.16
N LYS A 287 20.22 -17.01 16.56
CA LYS A 287 20.54 -18.41 16.27
C LYS A 287 20.98 -19.08 17.57
N LEU A 288 20.37 -20.20 17.89
CA LEU A 288 20.67 -20.95 19.13
C LEU A 288 21.65 -22.10 18.88
N ASN A 289 21.73 -22.57 17.62
CA ASN A 289 22.73 -23.57 17.21
C ASN A 289 23.03 -23.45 15.70
N SER A 290 23.98 -24.24 15.22
CA SER A 290 24.36 -24.32 13.80
C SER A 290 23.38 -25.13 12.92
N LYS A 291 22.48 -25.92 13.53
CA LYS A 291 21.54 -26.81 12.85
C LYS A 291 20.24 -26.12 12.44
N GLY A 292 20.09 -24.83 12.76
CA GLY A 292 18.92 -24.01 12.36
C GLY A 292 17.93 -23.74 13.49
N ARG A 293 18.21 -24.15 14.76
CA ARG A 293 17.42 -23.72 15.91
C ARG A 293 17.57 -22.22 16.09
N ASN A 294 16.47 -21.49 16.12
CA ASN A 294 16.49 -20.04 16.26
C ASN A 294 15.22 -19.53 16.95
N ILE A 295 15.33 -18.33 17.50
CA ILE A 295 14.22 -17.57 18.07
C ILE A 295 14.22 -16.16 17.47
N ALA A 296 13.03 -15.68 17.14
CA ALA A 296 12.83 -14.31 16.65
C ALA A 296 11.74 -13.61 17.45
N LEU A 297 12.00 -12.39 17.85
CA LEU A 297 11.03 -11.46 18.41
C LEU A 297 10.79 -10.34 17.39
N ARG A 298 9.54 -10.07 17.07
CA ARG A 298 9.13 -8.96 16.20
C ARG A 298 8.14 -8.07 16.92
N LEU A 299 8.46 -6.79 17.01
CA LEU A 299 7.55 -5.74 17.43
C LEU A 299 7.15 -4.95 16.19
N TYR A 300 5.86 -4.72 15.99
CA TYR A 300 5.32 -3.94 14.90
C TYR A 300 4.37 -2.89 15.45
N TYR A 301 4.42 -1.69 14.88
CA TYR A 301 3.47 -0.63 15.13
C TYR A 301 3.02 0.01 13.82
N ASP A 302 1.79 0.52 13.81
CA ASP A 302 1.21 1.24 12.70
C ASP A 302 0.21 2.25 13.27
N LEU A 303 0.54 3.53 13.14
CA LEU A 303 -0.19 4.65 13.70
C LEU A 303 -0.59 5.58 12.57
N ASP A 304 -1.85 5.96 12.55
CA ASP A 304 -2.43 6.81 11.52
C ASP A 304 -3.40 7.79 12.18
N ASP A 305 -3.18 9.08 11.98
CA ASP A 305 -3.98 10.18 12.52
C ASP A 305 -4.31 11.14 11.36
N GLY A 306 -5.58 11.34 11.10
CA GLY A 306 -6.07 12.17 10.00
C GLY A 306 -7.23 13.05 10.43
N ASN A 307 -7.13 14.33 10.09
CA ASN A 307 -8.18 15.32 10.27
C ASN A 307 -8.64 15.83 8.92
N SER A 308 -9.92 16.09 8.76
CA SER A 308 -10.43 16.79 7.60
C SER A 308 -11.64 17.66 7.92
N ASP A 309 -11.67 18.83 7.28
CA ASP A 309 -12.78 19.77 7.28
C ASP A 309 -13.36 19.82 5.88
N ARG A 310 -14.68 19.69 5.77
CA ARG A 310 -15.38 19.75 4.49
C ARG A 310 -16.61 20.64 4.58
N TYR A 311 -16.70 21.60 3.68
CA TYR A 311 -17.89 22.40 3.40
C TYR A 311 -18.61 21.76 2.23
N SER A 312 -19.86 21.38 2.41
CA SER A 312 -20.66 20.65 1.42
C SER A 312 -22.02 21.30 1.23
N LEU A 313 -22.30 21.70 -0.02
CA LEU A 313 -23.62 22.15 -0.44
C LEU A 313 -24.18 21.16 -1.45
N SER A 314 -25.36 20.60 -1.18
CA SER A 314 -26.00 19.63 -2.06
C SER A 314 -27.50 19.95 -2.19
N ASN A 315 -27.96 20.10 -3.43
CA ASN A 315 -29.37 20.24 -3.80
C ASN A 315 -29.85 18.97 -4.50
N THR A 316 -30.85 18.32 -3.93
CA THR A 316 -31.51 17.14 -4.53
C THR A 316 -32.92 17.52 -4.92
N TYR A 317 -33.23 17.45 -6.22
CA TYR A 317 -34.53 17.73 -6.82
C TYR A 317 -35.25 16.40 -7.05
N TYR A 318 -36.45 16.25 -6.51
CA TYR A 318 -37.33 15.11 -6.73
C TYR A 318 -38.41 15.52 -7.76
N LEU A 319 -38.23 15.12 -9.01
CA LEU A 319 -39.03 15.61 -10.14
C LEU A 319 -40.21 14.72 -10.49
N LYS A 320 -40.22 13.46 -10.02
CA LYS A 320 -41.28 12.48 -10.34
C LYS A 320 -42.59 12.68 -9.56
N TYR A 321 -42.51 13.21 -8.32
CA TYR A 321 -43.63 13.22 -7.36
C TYR A 321 -43.95 14.63 -6.82
N GLY A 322 -43.81 15.66 -7.67
CA GLY A 322 -44.15 17.05 -7.32
C GLY A 322 -42.94 17.82 -6.82
N ASP A 323 -42.14 18.29 -7.71
CA ASP A 323 -41.01 19.25 -7.65
C ASP A 323 -40.60 19.71 -6.24
N SER A 324 -40.08 18.80 -5.45
CA SER A 324 -39.54 19.10 -4.12
C SER A 324 -38.02 19.17 -4.15
N ILE A 325 -37.46 20.09 -3.38
CA ILE A 325 -36.01 20.30 -3.28
C ILE A 325 -35.57 20.02 -1.85
N LYS A 326 -34.59 19.15 -1.71
CA LYS A 326 -33.87 18.96 -0.45
C LYS A 326 -32.47 19.56 -0.56
N THR A 327 -32.25 20.64 0.21
CA THR A 327 -30.94 21.28 0.33
C THR A 327 -30.25 20.81 1.60
N LEU A 328 -28.99 20.38 1.48
CA LEU A 328 -28.09 20.12 2.59
C LEU A 328 -26.88 21.07 2.41
N ASN A 329 -26.72 22.00 3.35
CA ASN A 329 -25.54 22.86 3.45
C ASN A 329 -24.89 22.59 4.81
N GLN A 330 -23.72 21.95 4.79
CA GLN A 330 -23.10 21.42 5.99
C GLN A 330 -21.60 21.73 6.05
N TRP A 331 -21.12 22.06 7.22
CA TRP A 331 -19.73 21.93 7.61
C TRP A 331 -19.53 20.59 8.30
N ILE A 332 -18.54 19.81 7.87
CA ILE A 332 -18.29 18.45 8.36
C ILE A 332 -16.85 18.37 8.84
N GLU A 333 -16.69 18.19 10.14
CA GLU A 333 -15.42 17.85 10.77
C GLU A 333 -15.27 16.33 10.86
N LYS A 334 -14.10 15.82 10.50
CA LYS A 334 -13.81 14.39 10.62
C LYS A 334 -12.43 14.16 11.22
N LEU A 335 -12.38 13.29 12.24
CA LEU A 335 -11.18 12.77 12.87
C LEU A 335 -11.13 11.26 12.70
N ASP A 336 -10.06 10.75 12.11
CA ASP A 336 -9.79 9.31 12.00
C ASP A 336 -8.46 8.99 12.70
N LYS A 337 -8.47 8.06 13.67
CA LYS A 337 -7.26 7.55 14.33
C LYS A 337 -7.23 6.04 14.29
N ASN A 338 -6.15 5.49 13.75
CA ASN A 338 -5.92 4.05 13.70
C ASN A 338 -4.57 3.72 14.35
N ASN A 339 -4.62 2.92 15.39
CA ASN A 339 -3.43 2.48 16.11
C ASN A 339 -3.38 0.95 16.11
N LYS A 340 -2.26 0.38 15.70
CA LYS A 340 -2.01 -1.05 15.71
C LYS A 340 -0.65 -1.34 16.32
N TYR A 341 -0.62 -2.25 17.27
CA TYR A 341 0.59 -2.78 17.88
C TYR A 341 0.56 -4.30 17.83
N GLN A 342 1.68 -4.91 17.49
CA GLN A 342 1.80 -6.37 17.43
C GLN A 342 3.14 -6.81 17.99
N VAL A 343 3.10 -7.83 18.84
CA VAL A 343 4.26 -8.57 19.33
C VAL A 343 4.17 -9.96 18.77
N GLN A 344 5.23 -10.46 18.16
CA GLN A 344 5.28 -11.82 17.60
C GLN A 344 6.57 -12.49 18.06
N ILE A 345 6.44 -13.71 18.54
CA ILE A 345 7.55 -14.61 18.86
C ILE A 345 7.47 -15.80 17.91
N THR A 346 8.59 -16.12 17.30
CA THR A 346 8.71 -17.30 16.43
C THR A 346 9.87 -18.15 16.93
N TYR A 347 9.61 -19.44 17.16
CA TYR A 347 10.61 -20.41 17.52
C TYR A 347 10.69 -21.49 16.45
N MET A 348 11.89 -21.86 16.06
CA MET A 348 12.15 -22.90 15.06
C MET A 348 13.05 -23.99 15.67
N GLU A 349 12.57 -25.22 15.62
CA GLU A 349 13.27 -26.43 16.09
C GLU A 349 13.62 -27.33 14.91
N PRO A 350 14.90 -27.66 14.69
CA PRO A 350 15.28 -28.72 13.76
C PRO A 350 14.97 -30.11 14.38
N VAL A 351 14.03 -30.83 13.80
CA VAL A 351 13.62 -32.16 14.28
C VAL A 351 14.36 -33.30 13.57
N PHE A 352 14.71 -33.11 12.30
CA PHE A 352 15.54 -34.02 11.50
C PHE A 352 16.42 -33.19 10.54
N THR A 353 17.31 -33.88 9.82
CA THR A 353 18.12 -33.20 8.78
C THR A 353 17.25 -32.47 7.78
N ASN A 354 17.38 -31.14 7.75
CA ASN A 354 16.62 -30.23 6.87
C ASN A 354 15.08 -30.30 7.05
N ARG A 355 14.62 -30.69 8.24
CA ARG A 355 13.20 -30.64 8.61
C ARG A 355 13.05 -29.89 9.93
N PHE A 356 12.05 -29.01 9.97
CA PHE A 356 11.86 -28.05 11.05
C PHE A 356 10.40 -28.01 11.49
N ILE A 357 10.20 -27.82 12.77
CA ILE A 357 8.91 -27.36 13.31
C ILE A 357 9.07 -25.90 13.66
N GLU A 358 8.16 -25.08 13.17
CA GLU A 358 8.05 -23.67 13.53
C GLU A 358 6.79 -23.48 14.37
N ILE A 359 6.96 -22.82 15.50
CA ILE A 359 5.86 -22.39 16.36
C ILE A 359 5.91 -20.88 16.42
N ASN A 360 4.79 -20.24 16.12
CA ASN A 360 4.65 -18.81 16.28
C ASN A 360 3.49 -18.47 17.21
N TYR A 361 3.65 -17.39 17.92
CA TYR A 361 2.61 -16.76 18.71
C TYR A 361 2.68 -15.26 18.47
N SER A 362 1.53 -14.65 18.23
CA SER A 362 1.43 -13.19 18.18
C SER A 362 0.23 -12.67 18.95
N TYR A 363 0.44 -11.51 19.59
CA TYR A 363 -0.62 -10.69 20.15
C TYR A 363 -0.68 -9.39 19.35
N GLN A 364 -1.88 -9.04 18.90
CA GLN A 364 -2.15 -7.78 18.20
C GLN A 364 -3.26 -7.01 18.90
N HIS A 365 -3.00 -5.74 19.14
CA HIS A 365 -4.03 -4.78 19.54
C HIS A 365 -4.20 -3.75 18.42
N ARG A 366 -5.44 -3.54 17.98
CA ARG A 366 -5.81 -2.47 17.04
C ARG A 366 -6.95 -1.66 17.62
N SER A 367 -6.84 -0.34 17.55
CA SER A 367 -7.91 0.61 17.89
C SER A 367 -8.16 1.51 16.68
N SER A 368 -9.41 1.64 16.28
CA SER A 368 -9.85 2.55 15.23
C SER A 368 -10.91 3.47 15.81
N LEU A 369 -10.66 4.77 15.74
CA LEU A 369 -11.56 5.86 16.12
C LEU A 369 -11.96 6.58 14.83
N SER A 370 -13.24 6.83 14.65
CA SER A 370 -13.74 7.72 13.62
C SER A 370 -14.83 8.59 14.23
N GLU A 371 -14.61 9.89 14.18
CA GLU A 371 -15.56 10.90 14.63
C GLU A 371 -15.88 11.80 13.45
N LYS A 372 -17.13 11.84 13.06
CA LYS A 372 -17.66 12.71 12.02
C LYS A 372 -18.80 13.52 12.63
N TYR A 373 -18.61 14.82 12.69
CA TYR A 373 -19.62 15.77 13.11
C TYR A 373 -20.04 16.62 11.92
N ALA A 374 -21.34 16.67 11.65
CA ALA A 374 -21.92 17.51 10.60
C ALA A 374 -22.72 18.63 11.25
N TYR A 375 -22.51 19.85 10.83
CA TYR A 375 -23.16 21.05 11.34
C TYR A 375 -23.94 21.69 10.20
N ASP A 376 -25.25 21.85 10.36
CA ASP A 376 -26.10 22.46 9.36
C ASP A 376 -25.94 23.97 9.33
N TRP A 377 -26.09 24.56 8.16
CA TRP A 377 -26.15 25.98 7.99
C TRP A 377 -27.46 26.54 8.57
N ASP A 378 -27.34 27.48 9.51
CA ASP A 378 -28.46 28.24 10.06
C ASP A 378 -28.66 29.52 9.26
N LYS A 379 -29.82 29.63 8.59
CA LYS A 379 -30.15 30.81 7.77
C LYS A 379 -30.47 32.06 8.59
N GLN A 380 -30.87 31.90 9.85
CA GLN A 380 -31.21 33.03 10.71
C GLN A 380 -29.97 33.68 11.30
N GLU A 381 -29.02 32.84 11.74
CA GLU A 381 -27.76 33.27 12.33
C GLU A 381 -26.66 33.54 11.29
N ASP A 382 -26.89 33.19 10.02
CA ASP A 382 -25.94 33.28 8.90
C ASP A 382 -24.60 32.61 9.21
N THR A 383 -24.66 31.45 9.88
CA THR A 383 -23.50 30.67 10.29
C THR A 383 -23.85 29.18 10.42
N TYR A 384 -22.84 28.31 10.59
CA TYR A 384 -23.07 26.90 10.91
C TYR A 384 -23.50 26.74 12.37
N SER A 385 -24.47 25.85 12.60
CA SER A 385 -24.99 25.51 13.94
C SER A 385 -23.84 25.15 14.90
N GLN A 386 -23.95 25.56 16.17
CA GLN A 386 -23.03 25.14 17.22
C GLN A 386 -23.26 23.68 17.67
N TYR A 387 -24.39 23.09 17.29
CA TYR A 387 -24.76 21.72 17.63
C TYR A 387 -24.70 20.85 16.38
N PRO A 388 -24.06 19.67 16.47
CA PRO A 388 -23.99 18.77 15.34
C PRO A 388 -25.35 18.16 15.02
N ASP A 389 -25.67 18.03 13.74
CA ASP A 389 -26.81 17.26 13.26
C ASP A 389 -26.58 15.77 13.55
N THR A 390 -27.40 15.23 14.44
CA THR A 390 -27.29 13.84 14.89
C THR A 390 -27.62 12.83 13.78
N ALA A 391 -28.36 13.23 12.75
CA ALA A 391 -28.73 12.36 11.64
C ALA A 391 -27.55 12.13 10.68
N HIS A 392 -26.75 13.16 10.43
CA HIS A 392 -25.61 13.14 9.52
C HIS A 392 -24.24 12.98 10.22
N SER A 393 -24.21 12.98 11.56
CA SER A 393 -23.02 12.73 12.37
C SER A 393 -22.91 11.24 12.73
N ASP A 394 -21.66 10.73 12.77
CA ASP A 394 -21.39 9.31 13.05
C ASP A 394 -20.04 9.17 13.77
N CYS A 395 -20.08 8.76 15.05
CA CYS A 395 -18.89 8.61 15.88
C CYS A 395 -18.80 7.19 16.43
N TYR A 396 -17.68 6.53 16.19
CA TYR A 396 -17.47 5.17 16.68
C TYR A 396 -16.01 4.87 17.01
N LYS A 397 -15.83 3.96 17.96
CA LYS A 397 -14.55 3.43 18.36
C LYS A 397 -14.57 1.92 18.34
N ASN A 398 -13.72 1.33 17.51
CA ASN A 398 -13.50 -0.11 17.41
C ASN A 398 -12.20 -0.50 18.10
N LYS A 399 -12.21 -1.58 18.87
CA LYS A 399 -10.99 -2.20 19.42
C LYS A 399 -10.98 -3.67 19.05
N TYR A 400 -9.82 -4.15 18.65
CA TYR A 400 -9.56 -5.54 18.28
C TYR A 400 -8.38 -6.04 19.10
N SER A 401 -8.58 -7.10 19.84
CA SER A 401 -7.52 -7.83 20.54
C SER A 401 -7.45 -9.22 19.95
N THR A 402 -6.30 -9.58 19.39
CA THR A 402 -6.14 -10.81 18.61
C THR A 402 -4.96 -11.59 19.15
N HIS A 403 -5.20 -12.85 19.52
CA HIS A 403 -4.18 -13.83 19.84
C HIS A 403 -4.11 -14.83 18.70
N GLN A 404 -2.94 -15.04 18.13
CA GLN A 404 -2.74 -15.95 17.01
C GLN A 404 -1.61 -16.92 17.36
N THR A 405 -1.86 -18.20 17.19
CA THR A 405 -0.88 -19.27 17.38
C THR A 405 -0.82 -20.10 16.12
N GLY A 406 0.38 -20.39 15.63
CA GLY A 406 0.60 -21.20 14.45
C GLY A 406 1.63 -22.30 14.68
N ILE A 407 1.40 -23.44 14.05
CA ILE A 407 2.33 -24.56 13.99
C ILE A 407 2.54 -24.93 12.53
N PHE A 408 3.80 -25.00 12.11
CA PHE A 408 4.18 -25.33 10.75
C PHE A 408 5.25 -26.41 10.74
N PHE A 409 5.10 -27.36 9.83
CA PHE A 409 6.13 -28.33 9.52
C PHE A 409 6.75 -27.99 8.18
N ARG A 410 8.07 -27.84 8.17
CA ARG A 410 8.85 -27.40 7.02
C ARG A 410 9.91 -28.42 6.65
N THR A 411 10.04 -28.70 5.37
CA THR A 411 11.10 -29.52 4.80
C THR A 411 11.82 -28.72 3.70
N ILE A 412 13.15 -28.72 3.77
CA ILE A 412 14.01 -28.01 2.80
C ILE A 412 14.95 -29.04 2.19
N ARG A 413 14.82 -29.29 0.88
CA ARG A 413 15.68 -30.18 0.10
C ARG A 413 16.17 -29.47 -1.15
N THR A 414 17.15 -30.02 -1.80
CA THR A 414 17.72 -29.44 -3.03
C THR A 414 16.67 -29.27 -4.12
N ASN A 415 15.78 -30.28 -4.29
CA ASN A 415 14.82 -30.32 -5.38
C ASN A 415 13.41 -29.96 -4.94
N TYR A 416 13.11 -29.93 -3.64
CA TYR A 416 11.79 -29.59 -3.16
C TYR A 416 11.81 -28.89 -1.81
N PHE A 417 10.83 -28.04 -1.63
CA PHE A 417 10.49 -27.35 -0.40
C PHE A 417 9.00 -27.56 -0.14
N TYR A 418 8.62 -27.82 1.09
CA TYR A 418 7.24 -27.65 1.52
C TYR A 418 7.16 -27.10 2.93
N ASN A 419 6.10 -26.33 3.16
CA ASN A 419 5.72 -25.78 4.46
C ASN A 419 4.22 -25.96 4.62
N ILE A 420 3.81 -26.77 5.58
CA ILE A 420 2.41 -27.10 5.84
C ILE A 420 2.13 -26.72 7.29
N GLY A 421 1.05 -26.01 7.52
CA GLY A 421 0.70 -25.61 8.87
C GLY A 421 -0.70 -25.02 8.97
N ILE A 422 -1.05 -24.72 10.20
CA ILE A 422 -2.31 -24.07 10.55
C ILE A 422 -2.05 -22.98 11.58
N GLU A 423 -2.74 -21.87 11.39
CA GLU A 423 -2.83 -20.80 12.38
C GLU A 423 -4.25 -20.73 12.92
N VAL A 424 -4.36 -20.60 14.22
CA VAL A 424 -5.62 -20.37 14.93
C VAL A 424 -5.56 -18.98 15.54
N GLU A 425 -6.57 -18.20 15.28
CA GLU A 425 -6.71 -16.82 15.74
C GLU A 425 -7.95 -16.69 16.62
N ALA A 426 -7.77 -16.29 17.87
CA ALA A 426 -8.84 -15.89 18.78
C ALA A 426 -8.89 -14.35 18.81
N GLN A 427 -10.00 -13.78 18.35
CA GLN A 427 -10.21 -12.34 18.25
C GLN A 427 -11.36 -11.90 19.13
N LYS A 428 -11.13 -10.84 19.92
CA LYS A 428 -12.18 -10.08 20.61
C LYS A 428 -12.30 -8.72 19.94
N THR A 429 -13.49 -8.40 19.47
CA THR A 429 -13.82 -7.11 18.87
C THR A 429 -14.84 -6.39 19.73
N THR A 430 -14.63 -5.11 19.98
CA THR A 430 -15.61 -4.24 20.64
C THR A 430 -15.84 -3.01 19.78
N ASN A 431 -17.11 -2.63 19.65
CA ASN A 431 -17.56 -1.40 19.02
C ASN A 431 -18.28 -0.54 20.05
N LYS A 432 -17.98 0.75 20.05
CA LYS A 432 -18.70 1.76 20.82
C LYS A 432 -19.14 2.84 19.84
N SER A 433 -20.46 3.03 19.70
CA SER A 433 -21.07 4.15 18.99
C SER A 433 -21.49 5.21 20.00
N TYR A 434 -21.19 6.48 19.73
CA TYR A 434 -21.43 7.59 20.66
C TYR A 434 -21.60 8.91 19.92
N MET A 435 -22.09 9.92 20.63
CA MET A 435 -22.14 11.31 20.19
C MET A 435 -21.77 12.19 21.37
N ARG A 436 -20.66 12.94 21.28
CA ARG A 436 -20.07 13.64 22.41
C ARG A 436 -19.95 12.71 23.62
N ASP A 437 -20.57 13.01 24.74
CA ASP A 437 -20.50 12.22 25.98
C ASP A 437 -21.54 11.09 26.10
N THR A 438 -22.49 11.01 25.15
CA THR A 438 -23.57 10.00 25.18
C THR A 438 -23.19 8.79 24.37
N THR A 439 -23.18 7.61 25.00
CA THR A 439 -22.98 6.31 24.34
C THR A 439 -24.35 5.75 23.91
N PHE A 440 -24.52 5.46 22.63
CA PHE A 440 -25.75 4.90 22.08
C PHE A 440 -25.73 3.38 22.06
N GLU A 441 -24.58 2.80 21.74
CA GLU A 441 -24.45 1.37 21.55
C GLU A 441 -23.06 0.87 21.95
N TYR A 442 -23.00 -0.28 22.60
CA TYR A 442 -21.77 -1.01 22.90
C TYR A 442 -21.93 -2.46 22.52
N LEU A 443 -21.07 -2.93 21.66
CA LEU A 443 -21.07 -4.29 21.15
C LEU A 443 -19.75 -4.98 21.39
N SER A 444 -19.82 -6.25 21.79
CA SER A 444 -18.64 -7.10 21.95
C SER A 444 -18.86 -8.44 21.27
N ARG A 445 -17.91 -8.86 20.45
CA ARG A 445 -17.95 -10.13 19.73
C ARG A 445 -16.63 -10.87 19.88
N ASN A 446 -16.69 -12.17 20.14
CA ASN A 446 -15.56 -13.08 20.09
C ASN A 446 -15.66 -13.94 18.83
N ALA A 447 -14.53 -14.20 18.20
CA ALA A 447 -14.45 -15.04 17.01
C ALA A 447 -13.20 -15.91 17.07
N ILE A 448 -13.29 -17.12 16.53
CA ILE A 448 -12.15 -17.99 16.28
C ILE A 448 -12.05 -18.18 14.77
N ASN A 449 -10.87 -17.92 14.24
CA ASN A 449 -10.56 -18.00 12.82
C ASN A 449 -9.48 -19.07 12.60
N TYR A 450 -9.57 -19.75 11.47
CA TYR A 450 -8.62 -20.78 11.08
C TYR A 450 -7.97 -20.39 9.76
N SER A 451 -6.65 -20.60 9.65
CA SER A 451 -5.88 -20.27 8.46
C SER A 451 -4.91 -21.42 8.12
N PRO A 452 -5.39 -22.51 7.50
CA PRO A 452 -4.52 -23.54 6.98
C PRO A 452 -3.68 -23.00 5.81
N THR A 453 -2.42 -23.41 5.74
CA THR A 453 -1.46 -22.96 4.74
C THR A 453 -0.63 -24.13 4.24
N ILE A 454 -0.48 -24.23 2.91
CA ILE A 454 0.40 -25.17 2.23
C ILE A 454 1.20 -24.39 1.21
N ASN A 455 2.53 -24.45 1.32
CA ASN A 455 3.44 -23.95 0.30
C ASN A 455 4.30 -25.12 -0.17
N PHE A 456 4.28 -25.39 -1.45
CA PHE A 456 5.06 -26.45 -2.08
C PHE A 456 5.83 -25.87 -3.25
N LYS A 457 7.11 -26.21 -3.35
CA LYS A 457 7.98 -25.87 -4.50
C LYS A 457 8.71 -27.16 -4.91
N TYR A 458 8.67 -27.49 -6.17
CA TYR A 458 9.47 -28.57 -6.75
C TYR A 458 10.29 -28.04 -7.92
N THR A 459 11.58 -28.32 -7.90
CA THR A 459 12.55 -27.91 -8.91
C THR A 459 12.93 -29.13 -9.75
N PHE A 460 12.36 -29.24 -10.94
CA PHE A 460 12.64 -30.34 -11.88
C PHE A 460 14.03 -30.18 -12.50
N SER A 461 14.38 -28.94 -12.84
CA SER A 461 15.67 -28.58 -13.41
C SER A 461 16.05 -27.16 -13.01
N LYS A 462 17.26 -26.70 -13.40
CA LYS A 462 17.66 -25.30 -13.18
C LYS A 462 16.73 -24.25 -13.85
N GLN A 463 15.88 -24.70 -14.74
CA GLN A 463 14.99 -23.83 -15.54
C GLN A 463 13.52 -24.11 -15.28
N THR A 464 13.18 -25.22 -14.64
CA THR A 464 11.79 -25.68 -14.51
C THR A 464 11.43 -25.86 -13.04
N THR A 465 10.46 -25.11 -12.58
CA THR A 465 9.95 -25.16 -11.20
C THR A 465 8.42 -25.16 -11.18
N LEU A 466 7.86 -25.94 -10.26
CA LEU A 466 6.45 -25.92 -9.92
C LEU A 466 6.30 -25.34 -8.51
N LYS A 467 5.49 -24.31 -8.37
CA LYS A 467 5.12 -23.73 -7.06
C LYS A 467 3.62 -23.86 -6.87
N ILE A 468 3.17 -24.40 -5.75
CA ILE A 468 1.76 -24.50 -5.37
C ILE A 468 1.62 -23.85 -3.99
N ASN A 469 0.73 -22.88 -3.90
CA ASN A 469 0.41 -22.22 -2.65
C ASN A 469 -1.09 -22.35 -2.40
N TYR A 470 -1.44 -22.78 -1.21
CA TYR A 470 -2.80 -22.78 -0.70
C TYR A 470 -2.84 -22.01 0.60
N ARG A 471 -3.83 -21.12 0.73
CA ARG A 471 -4.14 -20.43 1.97
C ARG A 471 -5.64 -20.33 2.16
N GLY A 472 -6.13 -21.01 3.20
CA GLY A 472 -7.47 -20.81 3.71
C GLY A 472 -7.48 -19.65 4.73
N ARG A 473 -8.52 -18.83 4.73
CA ARG A 473 -8.68 -17.74 5.70
C ARG A 473 -10.14 -17.49 6.02
N THR A 474 -10.47 -17.46 7.31
CA THR A 474 -11.75 -16.93 7.78
C THR A 474 -11.73 -15.41 7.72
N ALA A 475 -12.73 -14.80 7.11
CA ALA A 475 -12.95 -13.36 7.10
C ALA A 475 -14.22 -13.02 7.88
N GLN A 476 -14.08 -12.24 8.93
CA GLN A 476 -15.20 -11.74 9.71
C GLN A 476 -15.81 -10.52 9.02
N PRO A 477 -17.15 -10.34 9.05
CA PRO A 477 -17.78 -9.10 8.63
C PRO A 477 -17.25 -7.90 9.43
N GLY A 478 -17.18 -6.75 8.78
CA GLY A 478 -16.80 -5.49 9.43
C GLY A 478 -17.82 -5.11 10.53
N MET A 479 -17.36 -4.50 11.61
CA MET A 479 -18.29 -4.05 12.66
C MET A 479 -19.26 -2.99 12.15
N THR A 480 -18.82 -2.13 11.24
CA THR A 480 -19.69 -1.13 10.57
C THR A 480 -20.77 -1.76 9.72
N ASP A 481 -20.50 -2.93 9.12
CA ASP A 481 -21.49 -3.64 8.31
C ASP A 481 -22.53 -4.37 9.15
N LEU A 482 -22.16 -4.72 10.39
CA LEU A 482 -23.06 -5.37 11.35
C LEU A 482 -23.93 -4.37 12.12
N TYR A 483 -23.37 -3.19 12.47
CA TYR A 483 -23.96 -2.30 13.48
C TYR A 483 -23.77 -0.82 13.13
N ARG A 484 -23.85 -0.49 11.87
CA ARG A 484 -23.78 0.90 11.44
C ARG A 484 -25.13 1.56 11.59
N LYS A 485 -25.16 2.77 12.12
CA LYS A 485 -26.30 3.68 12.01
C LYS A 485 -26.65 3.85 10.52
N LYS A 486 -27.96 3.92 10.21
CA LYS A 486 -28.45 4.22 8.86
C LYS A 486 -27.75 5.46 8.31
N ASP A 487 -27.02 5.29 7.19
CA ASP A 487 -26.35 6.39 6.52
C ASP A 487 -27.30 7.02 5.51
N ILE A 488 -27.67 8.25 5.77
CA ILE A 488 -28.58 9.07 4.96
C ILE A 488 -27.86 10.28 4.33
N SER A 489 -26.54 10.31 4.37
CA SER A 489 -25.72 11.41 3.79
C SER A 489 -25.99 11.60 2.29
N ASP A 490 -26.38 10.53 1.61
CA ASP A 490 -26.91 10.58 0.26
C ASP A 490 -28.34 10.09 0.25
N PRO A 491 -29.33 10.98 0.12
CA PRO A 491 -30.76 10.61 0.14
C PRO A 491 -31.17 9.63 -0.95
N LEU A 492 -30.39 9.57 -2.05
CA LEU A 492 -30.65 8.66 -3.17
C LEU A 492 -29.99 7.29 -2.98
N ASN A 493 -29.05 7.17 -2.02
CA ASN A 493 -28.28 5.94 -1.75
C ASN A 493 -28.17 5.69 -0.23
N ILE A 494 -29.25 5.22 0.37
CA ILE A 494 -29.29 4.92 1.79
C ILE A 494 -28.60 3.57 2.07
N ARG A 495 -27.65 3.55 3.01
CA ARG A 495 -26.95 2.33 3.42
C ARG A 495 -27.44 1.84 4.77
N LEU A 496 -27.75 0.56 4.83
CA LEU A 496 -28.18 -0.15 6.04
C LEU A 496 -27.14 -1.21 6.42
N ALA A 497 -26.98 -1.44 7.71
CA ALA A 497 -26.20 -2.57 8.22
C ALA A 497 -27.03 -3.84 8.27
N ASN A 498 -26.36 -5.00 8.23
CA ASN A 498 -27.01 -6.30 8.42
C ASN A 498 -26.35 -7.06 9.58
N PRO A 499 -26.99 -7.15 10.75
CA PRO A 499 -26.45 -7.89 11.92
C PRO A 499 -26.31 -9.40 11.69
N GLU A 500 -27.00 -9.98 10.72
CA GLU A 500 -27.01 -11.42 10.44
C GLU A 500 -25.87 -11.88 9.55
N LEU A 501 -24.97 -10.97 9.13
CA LEU A 501 -23.82 -11.32 8.32
C LEU A 501 -22.93 -12.36 9.02
N LYS A 502 -22.67 -13.45 8.31
CA LYS A 502 -21.84 -14.56 8.78
C LYS A 502 -20.39 -14.40 8.28
N PRO A 503 -19.41 -14.97 9.01
CA PRO A 503 -18.06 -15.07 8.51
C PRO A 503 -18.00 -15.84 7.19
N SER A 504 -17.15 -15.41 6.29
CA SER A 504 -16.82 -16.14 5.05
C SER A 504 -15.49 -16.88 5.23
N PHE A 505 -15.33 -18.01 4.53
CA PHE A 505 -14.06 -18.71 4.44
C PHE A 505 -13.55 -18.63 3.01
N ASN A 506 -12.41 -17.98 2.84
CA ASN A 506 -11.81 -17.75 1.54
C ASN A 506 -10.68 -18.74 1.31
N ASN A 507 -10.78 -19.50 0.22
CA ASN A 507 -9.74 -20.40 -0.23
C ASN A 507 -8.98 -19.75 -1.40
N ASN A 508 -7.68 -19.58 -1.24
CA ASN A 508 -6.82 -19.08 -2.31
C ASN A 508 -5.82 -20.16 -2.68
N ILE A 509 -5.91 -20.62 -3.93
CA ILE A 509 -5.01 -21.61 -4.49
C ILE A 509 -4.32 -20.97 -5.69
N SER A 510 -2.99 -20.98 -5.69
CA SER A 510 -2.19 -20.56 -6.84
C SER A 510 -1.20 -21.65 -7.21
N ALA A 511 -1.10 -21.94 -8.50
CA ALA A 511 -0.11 -22.82 -9.06
C ALA A 511 0.66 -22.07 -10.15
N THR A 512 1.99 -22.13 -10.08
CA THR A 512 2.88 -21.50 -11.05
C THR A 512 3.87 -22.54 -11.54
N PHE A 513 3.94 -22.72 -12.85
CA PHE A 513 4.90 -23.57 -13.53
C PHE A 513 5.78 -22.69 -14.44
N ASN A 514 7.07 -22.74 -14.23
CA ASN A 514 8.08 -21.95 -14.96
C ASN A 514 9.08 -22.87 -15.60
#